data_23afe79fc4cce57a7d256615ed31d621
#
_entry.id   23afe79fc4cce57a7d256615ed31d621
#
_cell.length_a   1.000
_cell.length_b   1.000
_cell.length_c   1.000
_cell.angle_alpha   90.00
_cell.angle_beta   90.00
_cell.angle_gamma   90.00
#
_symmetry.space_group_name_H-M   'P 1'
#
loop_
_entity.id
_entity.type
_entity.pdbx_description
1 polymer ?
#
loop_
_entity_poly.entity_id
_entity_poly.type
_entity_poly.pdbx_seq_one_letter_code
_entity_poly.pdbx_strand_id
1 'polypeptide(L)'
;MSLEIRPARPADLPAMEALLEASRLPVDGVREALPQFLTAWQDGRLAGMAGLEVHDGFGLLRSAAVDLGLRGTGIGRALVERVLAEAASYRVREVYLLTNTAERWFTRFGFRHVDRGDVPEPIRSTAEYRELCPASAAVMMREIERRREGR
;
A
#
# COMPACT_ATOMS: atom_id res chain seq x y z
N MET A 1 -24.82 3.87 -1.06
CA MET A 1 -23.78 3.44 -0.11
C MET A 1 -22.51 4.21 -0.38
N SER A 2 -22.03 4.89 0.63
CA SER A 2 -20.85 5.73 0.47
C SER A 2 -19.61 5.02 1.01
N LEU A 3 -18.53 5.13 0.27
CA LEU A 3 -17.22 4.64 0.69
C LEU A 3 -16.46 5.80 1.32
N GLU A 4 -16.00 5.61 2.55
CA GLU A 4 -15.18 6.61 3.22
C GLU A 4 -13.76 6.09 3.35
N ILE A 5 -12.79 6.86 2.86
CA ILE A 5 -11.37 6.54 3.02
C ILE A 5 -10.76 7.58 3.94
N ARG A 6 -10.13 7.12 5.01
CA ARG A 6 -9.52 8.01 6.00
C ARG A 6 -8.28 7.37 6.62
N PRO A 7 -7.40 8.20 7.22
CA PRO A 7 -6.25 7.64 7.94
C PRO A 7 -6.69 6.73 9.07
N ALA A 8 -5.87 5.71 9.32
CA ALA A 8 -6.15 4.74 10.37
C ALA A 8 -6.02 5.36 11.76
N ARG A 9 -6.88 4.92 12.67
CA ARG A 9 -6.88 5.33 14.07
C ARG A 9 -6.58 4.11 14.94
N PRO A 10 -6.10 4.32 16.18
CA PRO A 10 -5.84 3.18 17.08
C PRO A 10 -7.03 2.24 17.25
N ALA A 11 -8.24 2.78 17.28
CA ALA A 11 -9.45 1.95 17.43
C ALA A 11 -9.70 1.05 16.23
N ASP A 12 -9.09 1.34 15.07
CA ASP A 12 -9.27 0.55 13.86
C ASP A 12 -8.37 -0.69 13.84
N LEU A 13 -7.39 -0.75 14.71
CA LEU A 13 -6.34 -1.75 14.63
C LEU A 13 -6.85 -3.19 14.68
N PRO A 14 -7.78 -3.56 15.56
CA PRO A 14 -8.28 -4.94 15.54
C PRO A 14 -8.92 -5.33 14.22
N ALA A 15 -9.69 -4.44 13.60
CA ALA A 15 -10.31 -4.72 12.31
C ALA A 15 -9.25 -4.82 11.21
N MET A 16 -8.24 -3.97 11.26
CA MET A 16 -7.14 -4.00 10.28
C MET A 16 -6.36 -5.30 10.38
N GLU A 17 -6.03 -5.72 11.59
CA GLU A 17 -5.28 -6.96 11.78
C GLU A 17 -6.09 -8.17 11.32
N ALA A 18 -7.39 -8.18 11.60
CA ALA A 18 -8.25 -9.27 11.13
C ALA A 18 -8.30 -9.32 9.61
N LEU A 19 -8.36 -8.17 8.95
CA LEU A 19 -8.38 -8.12 7.48
C LEU A 19 -7.06 -8.61 6.89
N LEU A 20 -5.93 -8.21 7.49
CA LEU A 20 -4.62 -8.66 7.02
C LEU A 20 -4.47 -10.18 7.20
N GLU A 21 -4.89 -10.71 8.33
CA GLU A 21 -4.83 -12.15 8.58
C GLU A 21 -5.69 -12.92 7.59
N ALA A 22 -6.89 -12.43 7.32
CA ALA A 22 -7.77 -13.06 6.34
C ALA A 22 -7.19 -13.00 4.92
N SER A 23 -6.35 -12.02 4.64
CA SER A 23 -5.70 -11.85 3.34
C SER A 23 -4.32 -12.50 3.29
N ARG A 24 -3.89 -13.16 4.37
CA ARG A 24 -2.58 -13.81 4.52
C ARG A 24 -1.43 -12.82 4.33
N LEU A 25 -1.60 -11.63 4.90
CA LEU A 25 -0.58 -10.59 4.87
C LEU A 25 -0.03 -10.36 6.27
N PRO A 26 1.23 -9.92 6.39
CA PRO A 26 1.83 -9.66 7.71
C PRO A 26 1.13 -8.53 8.43
N VAL A 27 0.99 -8.66 9.75
CA VAL A 27 0.47 -7.58 10.61
C VAL A 27 1.60 -6.78 11.24
N ASP A 28 2.85 -7.20 11.04
CA ASP A 28 4.02 -6.58 11.65
C ASP A 28 4.19 -5.14 11.19
N GLY A 29 4.47 -4.24 12.13
CA GLY A 29 4.77 -2.85 11.84
C GLY A 29 3.56 -1.96 11.62
N VAL A 30 2.35 -2.52 11.55
CA VAL A 30 1.15 -1.74 11.28
C VAL A 30 0.84 -0.81 12.47
N ARG A 31 0.93 -1.34 13.68
CA ARG A 31 0.67 -0.55 14.89
C ARG A 31 1.60 0.65 14.99
N GLU A 32 2.88 0.45 14.70
CA GLU A 32 3.90 1.48 14.80
C GLU A 32 3.78 2.56 13.74
N ALA A 33 3.23 2.22 12.58
CA ALA A 33 3.13 3.12 11.44
C ALA A 33 1.69 3.51 11.13
N LEU A 34 0.84 3.47 12.13
CA LEU A 34 -0.61 3.60 11.95
C LEU A 34 -1.05 4.81 11.11
N PRO A 35 -0.50 6.02 11.32
CA PRO A 35 -0.93 7.17 10.53
C PRO A 35 -0.60 7.08 9.04
N GLN A 36 0.29 6.18 8.65
CA GLN A 36 0.66 5.98 7.25
C GLN A 36 -0.30 5.03 6.53
N PHE A 37 -1.27 4.49 7.24
CA PHE A 37 -2.26 3.58 6.66
C PHE A 37 -3.56 4.29 6.40
N LEU A 38 -4.18 3.95 5.26
CA LEU A 38 -5.52 4.38 4.91
C LEU A 38 -6.49 3.23 5.15
N THR A 39 -7.66 3.55 5.66
CA THR A 39 -8.73 2.58 5.86
C THR A 39 -9.94 3.02 5.04
N ALA A 40 -10.59 2.05 4.41
CA ALA A 40 -11.78 2.27 3.61
C ALA A 40 -12.97 1.64 4.33
N TRP A 41 -14.00 2.43 4.56
CA TRP A 41 -15.18 2.03 5.34
C TRP A 41 -16.42 2.10 4.50
N GLN A 42 -17.27 1.10 4.63
CA GLN A 42 -18.54 1.06 3.97
C GLN A 42 -19.58 0.53 4.96
N ASP A 43 -20.62 1.32 5.21
CA ASP A 43 -21.68 0.97 6.15
C ASP A 43 -21.14 0.58 7.53
N GLY A 44 -20.15 1.32 8.01
CA GLY A 44 -19.56 1.10 9.34
C GLY A 44 -18.62 -0.08 9.45
N ARG A 45 -18.32 -0.76 8.34
CA ARG A 45 -17.43 -1.92 8.33
C ARG A 45 -16.16 -1.60 7.55
N LEU A 46 -15.04 -2.14 8.01
CA LEU A 46 -13.78 -2.00 7.30
C LEU A 46 -13.84 -2.82 6.02
N ALA A 47 -13.78 -2.12 4.88
CA ALA A 47 -13.87 -2.75 3.57
C ALA A 47 -12.50 -2.99 2.95
N GLY A 48 -11.51 -2.19 3.34
CA GLY A 48 -10.16 -2.35 2.80
C GLY A 48 -9.16 -1.46 3.50
N MET A 49 -7.89 -1.67 3.19
CA MET A 49 -6.80 -0.86 3.75
C MET A 49 -5.60 -0.89 2.82
N ALA A 50 -4.73 0.09 2.95
CA ALA A 50 -3.44 0.12 2.27
C ALA A 50 -2.53 1.09 3.01
N GLY A 51 -1.23 0.82 3.01
CA GLY A 51 -0.26 1.67 3.69
C GLY A 51 0.83 2.14 2.76
N LEU A 52 1.41 3.29 3.09
CA LEU A 52 2.56 3.83 2.38
C LEU A 52 3.62 4.21 3.41
N GLU A 53 4.74 3.48 3.40
CA GLU A 53 5.92 3.89 4.17
C GLU A 53 6.76 4.80 3.30
N VAL A 54 7.27 5.89 3.88
CA VAL A 54 8.10 6.86 3.16
C VAL A 54 9.51 6.82 3.72
N HIS A 55 10.49 6.62 2.83
CA HIS A 55 11.89 6.47 3.18
C HIS A 55 12.76 7.22 2.17
N ASP A 56 13.28 8.38 2.54
CA ASP A 56 14.23 9.14 1.71
C ASP A 56 13.75 9.41 0.27
N GLY A 57 12.49 9.81 0.12
CA GLY A 57 11.95 10.11 -1.20
C GLY A 57 11.45 8.88 -1.95
N PHE A 58 11.49 7.72 -1.32
CA PHE A 58 10.92 6.50 -1.87
C PHE A 58 9.77 6.03 -1.00
N GLY A 59 8.74 5.46 -1.64
CA GLY A 59 7.60 4.92 -0.93
C GLY A 59 7.53 3.42 -1.07
N LEU A 60 7.00 2.77 -0.03
CA LEU A 60 6.71 1.35 -0.07
C LEU A 60 5.21 1.17 0.19
N LEU A 61 4.50 0.76 -0.84
CA LEU A 61 3.08 0.42 -0.73
C LEU A 61 3.01 -0.98 -0.12
N ARG A 62 2.28 -1.10 0.98
CA ARG A 62 2.19 -2.37 1.69
C ARG A 62 0.81 -2.59 2.26
N SER A 63 0.54 -3.83 2.62
CA SER A 63 -0.65 -4.20 3.38
C SER A 63 -1.95 -3.80 2.66
N ALA A 64 -1.94 -3.89 1.33
CA ALA A 64 -3.12 -3.60 0.53
C ALA A 64 -4.05 -4.80 0.57
N ALA A 65 -5.20 -4.63 1.18
CA ALA A 65 -6.16 -5.71 1.37
C ALA A 65 -7.58 -5.19 1.22
N VAL A 66 -8.45 -5.99 0.63
CA VAL A 66 -9.87 -5.70 0.49
C VAL A 66 -10.65 -6.90 1.01
N ASP A 67 -11.72 -6.64 1.75
CA ASP A 67 -12.60 -7.68 2.24
C ASP A 67 -13.04 -8.59 1.09
N LEU A 68 -12.97 -9.90 1.33
CA LEU A 68 -13.26 -10.89 0.28
C LEU A 68 -14.63 -10.69 -0.38
N GLY A 69 -15.62 -10.35 0.41
CA GLY A 69 -16.98 -10.14 -0.10
C GLY A 69 -17.15 -8.87 -0.91
N LEU A 70 -16.14 -7.98 -0.89
CA LEU A 70 -16.21 -6.69 -1.56
C LEU A 70 -15.18 -6.53 -2.67
N ARG A 71 -14.46 -7.59 -3.00
CA ARG A 71 -13.51 -7.55 -4.13
C ARG A 71 -14.28 -7.36 -5.43
N GLY A 72 -13.66 -6.63 -6.35
CA GLY A 72 -14.29 -6.33 -7.63
C GLY A 72 -15.25 -5.17 -7.60
N THR A 73 -15.36 -4.47 -6.46
CA THR A 73 -16.30 -3.33 -6.33
C THR A 73 -15.61 -1.98 -6.46
N GLY A 74 -14.31 -1.95 -6.75
CA GLY A 74 -13.57 -0.70 -6.93
C GLY A 74 -12.92 -0.16 -5.67
N ILE A 75 -13.04 -0.83 -4.53
CA ILE A 75 -12.46 -0.37 -3.27
C ILE A 75 -10.94 -0.38 -3.33
N GLY A 76 -10.35 -1.48 -3.83
CA GLY A 76 -8.90 -1.57 -3.97
C GLY A 76 -8.34 -0.49 -4.88
N ARG A 77 -9.03 -0.22 -5.99
CA ARG A 77 -8.63 0.83 -6.90
C ARG A 77 -8.64 2.20 -6.21
N ALA A 78 -9.71 2.50 -5.49
CA ALA A 78 -9.82 3.77 -4.78
C ALA A 78 -8.69 3.94 -3.76
N LEU A 79 -8.35 2.86 -3.05
CA LEU A 79 -7.26 2.89 -2.09
C LEU A 79 -5.92 3.14 -2.74
N VAL A 80 -5.60 2.42 -3.82
CA VAL A 80 -4.32 2.60 -4.51
C VAL A 80 -4.21 4.00 -5.10
N GLU A 81 -5.26 4.50 -5.71
CA GLU A 81 -5.25 5.85 -6.27
C GLU A 81 -5.02 6.89 -5.18
N ARG A 82 -5.62 6.69 -4.01
CA ARG A 82 -5.43 7.61 -2.89
C ARG A 82 -3.99 7.55 -2.34
N VAL A 83 -3.42 6.34 -2.24
CA VAL A 83 -2.03 6.17 -1.80
C VAL A 83 -1.09 6.87 -2.76
N LEU A 84 -1.30 6.72 -4.07
CA LEU A 84 -0.44 7.37 -5.06
C LEU A 84 -0.54 8.88 -5.00
N ALA A 85 -1.75 9.41 -4.76
CA ALA A 85 -1.93 10.85 -4.58
C ALA A 85 -1.20 11.35 -3.33
N GLU A 86 -1.23 10.58 -2.25
CA GLU A 86 -0.51 10.95 -1.03
C GLU A 86 1.00 10.86 -1.22
N ALA A 87 1.47 9.87 -1.98
CA ALA A 87 2.89 9.77 -2.29
C ALA A 87 3.39 11.05 -2.96
N ALA A 88 2.62 11.60 -3.90
CA ALA A 88 2.98 12.85 -4.55
C ALA A 88 3.07 13.99 -3.54
N SER A 89 2.14 14.06 -2.58
CA SER A 89 2.14 15.11 -1.56
C SER A 89 3.31 15.00 -0.58
N TYR A 90 3.84 13.79 -0.37
CA TYR A 90 5.01 13.58 0.47
C TYR A 90 6.33 13.67 -0.30
N ARG A 91 6.30 14.10 -1.55
CA ARG A 91 7.48 14.23 -2.42
C ARG A 91 8.18 12.91 -2.66
N VAL A 92 7.44 11.84 -2.65
CA VAL A 92 7.94 10.53 -3.04
C VAL A 92 8.13 10.51 -4.55
N ARG A 93 9.30 10.03 -4.99
CA ARG A 93 9.63 9.98 -6.42
C ARG A 93 9.26 8.66 -7.05
N GLU A 94 9.39 7.59 -6.29
CA GLU A 94 9.13 6.22 -6.76
C GLU A 94 8.43 5.46 -5.67
N VAL A 95 7.41 4.68 -6.03
CA VAL A 95 6.71 3.80 -5.09
C VAL A 95 7.01 2.37 -5.48
N TYR A 96 7.45 1.60 -4.50
CA TYR A 96 7.76 0.18 -4.63
C TYR A 96 6.71 -0.67 -3.92
N LEU A 97 6.56 -1.89 -4.36
CA LEU A 97 5.75 -2.88 -3.67
C LEU A 97 6.30 -4.28 -3.93
N LEU A 98 5.93 -5.22 -3.08
CA LEU A 98 6.24 -6.63 -3.27
C LEU A 98 4.94 -7.40 -3.32
N THR A 99 4.81 -8.31 -4.28
CA THR A 99 3.60 -9.10 -4.41
C THR A 99 3.90 -10.50 -4.94
N ASN A 100 3.15 -11.48 -4.47
CA ASN A 100 3.24 -12.85 -4.96
C ASN A 100 2.19 -13.15 -6.01
N THR A 101 1.04 -12.49 -5.93
CA THR A 101 -0.13 -12.92 -6.69
C THR A 101 -0.85 -11.80 -7.44
N ALA A 102 -0.47 -10.54 -7.23
CA ALA A 102 -1.25 -9.41 -7.75
C ALA A 102 -0.51 -8.60 -8.82
N GLU A 103 0.49 -9.19 -9.48
CA GLU A 103 1.29 -8.47 -10.47
C GLU A 103 0.46 -7.84 -11.57
N ARG A 104 -0.48 -8.60 -12.13
CA ARG A 104 -1.33 -8.10 -13.22
C ARG A 104 -2.21 -6.95 -12.74
N TRP A 105 -2.70 -7.07 -11.52
CA TRP A 105 -3.57 -6.05 -10.97
C TRP A 105 -2.82 -4.74 -10.79
N PHE A 106 -1.60 -4.80 -10.25
CA PHE A 106 -0.81 -3.59 -10.04
C PHE A 106 -0.30 -2.98 -11.36
N THR A 107 -0.11 -3.80 -12.39
CA THR A 107 0.26 -3.28 -13.71
C THR A 107 -0.78 -2.26 -14.22
N ARG A 108 -2.03 -2.44 -13.86
CA ARG A 108 -3.10 -1.51 -14.25
C ARG A 108 -2.90 -0.10 -13.68
N PHE A 109 -2.11 0.01 -12.62
CA PHE A 109 -1.83 1.29 -11.97
C PHE A 109 -0.45 1.85 -12.35
N GLY A 110 0.14 1.31 -13.40
CA GLY A 110 1.41 1.82 -13.91
C GLY A 110 2.64 1.23 -13.24
N PHE A 111 2.48 0.24 -12.39
CA PHE A 111 3.62 -0.46 -11.79
C PHE A 111 4.24 -1.42 -12.80
N ARG A 112 5.56 -1.53 -12.76
CA ARG A 112 6.31 -2.46 -13.59
C ARG A 112 7.32 -3.22 -12.76
N HIS A 113 7.70 -4.38 -13.26
CA HIS A 113 8.72 -5.21 -12.59
C HIS A 113 10.07 -4.50 -12.56
N VAL A 114 10.78 -4.65 -11.46
CA VAL A 114 12.17 -4.23 -11.36
C VAL A 114 12.98 -5.36 -10.74
N ASP A 115 14.27 -5.42 -11.12
CA ASP A 115 15.17 -6.40 -10.54
C ASP A 115 15.52 -6.02 -9.11
N ARG A 116 15.71 -7.02 -8.27
CA ARG A 116 16.05 -6.78 -6.87
C ARG A 116 17.36 -6.00 -6.72
N GLY A 117 18.27 -6.14 -7.67
CA GLY A 117 19.51 -5.38 -7.67
C GLY A 117 19.33 -3.88 -7.90
N ASP A 118 18.18 -3.48 -8.46
CA ASP A 118 17.89 -2.08 -8.77
C ASP A 118 17.02 -1.40 -7.69
N VAL A 119 16.69 -2.12 -6.62
CA VAL A 119 15.88 -1.57 -5.54
C VAL A 119 16.76 -0.67 -4.66
N PRO A 120 16.35 0.58 -4.41
CA PRO A 120 17.18 1.50 -3.61
C PRO A 120 17.32 1.05 -2.16
N GLU A 121 18.42 1.43 -1.56
CA GLU A 121 18.77 1.03 -0.19
C GLU A 121 17.67 1.37 0.83
N PRO A 122 17.04 2.56 0.79
CA PRO A 122 15.98 2.85 1.76
C PRO A 122 14.82 1.87 1.74
N ILE A 123 14.53 1.28 0.58
CA ILE A 123 13.49 0.26 0.46
C ILE A 123 14.02 -1.11 0.90
N ARG A 124 15.25 -1.45 0.49
CA ARG A 124 15.84 -2.74 0.86
C ARG A 124 16.04 -2.89 2.37
N SER A 125 16.18 -1.77 3.06
CA SER A 125 16.37 -1.77 4.52
C SER A 125 15.08 -1.89 5.30
N THR A 126 13.92 -1.86 4.64
CA THR A 126 12.64 -1.98 5.35
C THR A 126 12.44 -3.41 5.85
N ALA A 127 11.70 -3.55 6.94
CA ALA A 127 11.36 -4.86 7.47
C ALA A 127 10.53 -5.66 6.47
N GLU A 128 9.63 -5.00 5.76
CA GLU A 128 8.80 -5.65 4.75
C GLU A 128 9.67 -6.33 3.68
N TYR A 129 10.66 -5.63 3.16
CA TYR A 129 11.54 -6.16 2.13
C TYR A 129 12.44 -7.29 2.66
N ARG A 130 13.00 -7.10 3.85
CA ARG A 130 14.02 -8.00 4.40
C ARG A 130 13.43 -9.24 5.07
N GLU A 131 12.30 -9.10 5.73
CA GLU A 131 11.85 -10.11 6.68
C GLU A 131 10.45 -10.63 6.42
N LEU A 132 9.56 -9.80 5.86
CA LEU A 132 8.14 -10.12 5.81
C LEU A 132 7.68 -10.67 4.46
N CYS A 133 8.47 -10.47 3.41
CA CYS A 133 8.12 -10.96 2.07
C CYS A 133 9.11 -12.04 1.63
N PRO A 134 8.62 -13.14 1.05
CA PRO A 134 9.52 -14.20 0.57
C PRO A 134 10.37 -13.73 -0.59
N ALA A 135 11.52 -14.38 -0.76
CA ALA A 135 12.43 -14.06 -1.86
C ALA A 135 11.78 -14.26 -3.23
N SER A 136 10.71 -15.04 -3.30
CA SER A 136 9.98 -15.29 -4.54
C SER A 136 9.02 -14.16 -4.91
N ALA A 137 8.79 -13.20 -4.02
CA ALA A 137 7.88 -12.10 -4.33
C ALA A 137 8.45 -11.23 -5.44
N ALA A 138 7.58 -10.81 -6.35
CA ALA A 138 7.96 -9.87 -7.39
C ALA A 138 8.06 -8.47 -6.81
N VAL A 139 9.08 -7.72 -7.21
CA VAL A 139 9.22 -6.32 -6.85
C VAL A 139 8.72 -5.48 -8.01
N MET A 140 7.86 -4.54 -7.72
CA MET A 140 7.31 -3.64 -8.73
C MET A 140 7.50 -2.20 -8.30
N MET A 141 7.57 -1.30 -9.28
CA MET A 141 7.82 0.11 -9.03
C MET A 141 7.01 0.97 -9.98
N ARG A 142 6.59 2.11 -9.49
CA ARG A 142 5.98 3.15 -10.30
C ARG A 142 6.62 4.50 -9.97
N GLU A 143 6.96 5.26 -11.00
CA GLU A 143 7.42 6.63 -10.83
C GLU A 143 6.24 7.53 -10.53
N ILE A 144 6.46 8.50 -9.65
CA ILE A 144 5.43 9.47 -9.26
C ILE A 144 5.76 10.78 -9.94
N GLU A 145 4.83 11.28 -10.76
CA GLU A 145 5.04 12.53 -11.46
C GLU A 145 5.02 13.69 -10.48
N ARG A 146 6.01 14.58 -10.63
CA ARG A 146 6.04 15.81 -9.86
C ARG A 146 4.95 16.74 -10.33
N ARG A 147 4.17 17.23 -9.39
CA ARG A 147 3.29 18.35 -9.68
C ARG A 147 4.15 19.54 -10.07
N ARG A 148 3.86 20.12 -11.23
CA ARG A 148 4.57 21.33 -11.64
C ARG A 148 4.08 22.49 -10.77
N GLU A 149 4.99 23.06 -10.02
CA GLU A 149 4.67 24.21 -9.19
C GLU A 149 4.56 25.47 -10.07
N GLY A 150 3.75 26.41 -9.62
CA GLY A 150 3.63 27.69 -10.29
C GLY A 150 2.77 27.68 -11.54
N ARG A 151 1.93 26.71 -11.68
CA ARG A 151 1.05 26.60 -12.83
C ARG A 151 -0.39 26.73 -12.45
#